data_d4b526aee1afd88efa4ebc0213815ff7
#
_entry.id   d4b526aee1afd88efa4ebc0213815ff7
#
_cell.length_a   1.000
_cell.length_b   1.000
_cell.length_c   1.000
_cell.angle_alpha   90.00
_cell.angle_beta   90.00
_cell.angle_gamma   90.00
#
_symmetry.space_group_name_H-M   'P 1'
#
loop_
_entity.id
_entity.type
_entity.pdbx_description
1 polymer ?
#
loop_
_entity_poly.entity_id
_entity_poly.type
_entity_poly.pdbx_seq_one_letter_code
_entity_poly.pdbx_strand_id
1 'polypeptide(L)'
;MENKFISYAQNFEDVLLNRIFREQNTGFYVDIGANHPVYDSVTKAFYERGWRGINIEPVPQYYNLLECDRIEDINLNIGISDEEGELTFYDLVDTGLSTFDQEMAEKLSKEDGFSVEKYTVKVKKLVDICHKYIHQPIDFLKVDVEGWEEKVIYSGDWQNFRPKVIVIEATIPNSPERKNTNISNFLHQYNYHHIYFDGLNDFYVAEEFKHWENLFKTPVNVFDKFTTYPEQEKQKSITQLQTAINSKDEYINCLIMEKQTTSEQMSNLEKMIKTKDEYINNLEEMIKSKEEDNQNLKDDLIKCKQLINEQEKIIKRQYTIHEAEKKDLNHYIQHLQSILSQQQETLKKYNQEHTDIKKDQSLEISNLRKLINDKNAEIEGMKSSKFWKLRKKWFKIKKLINEDAQ
;
A
#
# COMPACT_ATOMS: atom_id res chain seq x y z
N MET A 1 0.12 -11.80 16.49
CA MET A 1 0.02 -10.33 16.53
C MET A 1 -1.45 -10.02 16.79
N GLU A 2 -1.77 -9.23 17.81
CA GLU A 2 -3.17 -8.74 17.97
C GLU A 2 -3.56 -8.03 16.67
N ASN A 3 -4.70 -8.39 16.09
CA ASN A 3 -5.24 -7.68 14.94
C ASN A 3 -5.57 -6.26 15.40
N LYS A 4 -4.80 -5.29 14.94
CA LYS A 4 -5.10 -3.88 15.17
C LYS A 4 -6.34 -3.50 14.37
N PHE A 5 -7.16 -2.61 14.92
CA PHE A 5 -8.23 -1.98 14.18
C PHE A 5 -7.66 -1.18 13.00
N ILE A 6 -8.26 -1.33 11.81
CA ILE A 6 -7.85 -0.57 10.63
C ILE A 6 -8.81 0.61 10.53
N SER A 7 -8.26 1.81 10.61
CA SER A 7 -9.01 3.04 10.40
C SER A 7 -8.97 3.43 8.92
N TYR A 8 -10.15 3.69 8.36
CA TYR A 8 -10.35 4.17 7.01
C TYR A 8 -10.79 5.63 6.97
N ALA A 9 -11.29 6.14 8.10
CA ALA A 9 -11.86 7.47 8.21
C ALA A 9 -10.80 8.59 8.14
N GLN A 10 -11.23 9.75 7.68
CA GLN A 10 -10.37 10.93 7.50
C GLN A 10 -9.80 11.44 8.82
N ASN A 11 -10.65 11.55 9.85
CA ASN A 11 -10.31 12.11 11.16
C ASN A 11 -10.45 11.08 12.30
N PHE A 12 -10.39 9.78 11.98
CA PHE A 12 -10.48 8.67 12.95
C PHE A 12 -11.83 8.53 13.64
N GLU A 13 -12.90 8.95 13.01
CA GLU A 13 -14.28 8.81 13.51
C GLU A 13 -14.63 7.34 13.76
N ASP A 14 -14.18 6.46 12.86
CA ASP A 14 -14.33 5.02 12.98
C ASP A 14 -13.60 4.44 14.20
N VAL A 15 -12.49 5.03 14.62
CA VAL A 15 -11.77 4.66 15.84
C VAL A 15 -12.58 5.07 17.07
N LEU A 16 -13.14 6.28 17.08
CA LEU A 16 -14.02 6.75 18.16
C LEU A 16 -15.27 5.89 18.27
N LEU A 17 -15.94 5.60 17.16
CA LEU A 17 -17.09 4.70 17.11
C LEU A 17 -16.70 3.27 17.54
N ASN A 18 -15.51 2.82 17.20
CA ASN A 18 -15.03 1.52 17.64
C ASN A 18 -14.83 1.42 19.15
N ARG A 19 -14.58 2.53 19.89
CA ARG A 19 -14.58 2.50 21.36
C ARG A 19 -15.93 2.06 21.93
N ILE A 20 -17.02 2.47 21.27
CA ILE A 20 -18.39 2.13 21.65
C ILE A 20 -18.73 0.69 21.24
N PHE A 21 -18.47 0.39 19.98
CA PHE A 21 -18.97 -0.83 19.33
C PHE A 21 -17.92 -1.95 19.24
N ARG A 22 -16.88 -1.88 20.06
CA ARG A 22 -15.73 -2.80 20.00
C ARG A 22 -16.14 -4.26 20.10
N GLU A 23 -17.08 -4.57 21.00
CA GLU A 23 -17.53 -5.93 21.27
C GLU A 23 -18.74 -6.34 20.39
N GLN A 24 -19.22 -5.43 19.52
CA GLN A 24 -20.37 -5.67 18.68
C GLN A 24 -19.91 -6.11 17.29
N ASN A 25 -20.15 -7.38 16.94
CA ASN A 25 -19.72 -7.96 15.65
C ASN A 25 -20.63 -7.59 14.48
N THR A 26 -21.90 -7.31 14.76
CA THR A 26 -22.89 -6.92 13.74
C THR A 26 -23.61 -5.66 14.18
N GLY A 27 -24.00 -4.82 13.25
CA GLY A 27 -24.73 -3.61 13.52
C GLY A 27 -25.26 -2.98 12.23
N PHE A 28 -25.93 -1.85 12.39
CA PHE A 28 -26.52 -1.15 11.28
C PHE A 28 -26.18 0.34 11.33
N TYR A 29 -25.67 0.84 10.21
CA TYR A 29 -25.33 2.26 10.06
C TYR A 29 -26.11 2.92 8.91
N VAL A 30 -26.16 4.24 8.97
CA VAL A 30 -26.58 5.08 7.85
C VAL A 30 -25.45 6.08 7.61
N ASP A 31 -25.01 6.18 6.35
CA ASP A 31 -23.93 7.05 5.90
C ASP A 31 -24.46 8.00 4.83
N ILE A 32 -24.61 9.28 5.16
CA ILE A 32 -25.11 10.31 4.27
C ILE A 32 -23.96 11.20 3.82
N GLY A 33 -23.69 11.21 2.54
CA GLY A 33 -22.44 11.68 1.96
C GLY A 33 -21.36 10.61 2.10
N ALA A 34 -21.66 9.39 1.62
CA ALA A 34 -20.79 8.23 1.84
C ALA A 34 -19.47 8.30 1.06
N ASN A 35 -19.45 9.07 -0.04
CA ASN A 35 -18.28 9.28 -0.88
C ASN A 35 -17.60 7.97 -1.30
N HIS A 36 -16.29 7.89 -1.21
CA HIS A 36 -15.51 6.74 -1.62
C HIS A 36 -15.68 5.57 -0.64
N PRO A 37 -15.93 4.32 -1.12
CA PRO A 37 -16.23 3.18 -0.24
C PRO A 37 -15.08 2.76 0.69
N VAL A 38 -13.84 3.20 0.43
CA VAL A 38 -12.64 2.79 1.17
C VAL A 38 -11.90 3.98 1.77
N TYR A 39 -11.58 5.00 0.96
CA TYR A 39 -10.82 6.15 1.43
C TYR A 39 -11.75 7.13 2.14
N ASP A 40 -11.31 7.60 3.29
CA ASP A 40 -12.03 8.54 4.18
C ASP A 40 -13.40 8.03 4.64
N SER A 41 -13.62 6.71 4.55
CA SER A 41 -14.90 6.08 4.88
C SER A 41 -14.99 5.71 6.36
N VAL A 42 -15.92 6.34 7.07
CA VAL A 42 -16.22 6.04 8.49
C VAL A 42 -16.83 4.65 8.66
N THR A 43 -17.52 4.15 7.63
CA THR A 43 -18.29 2.90 7.69
C THR A 43 -17.53 1.66 7.19
N LYS A 44 -16.43 1.82 6.45
CA LYS A 44 -15.66 0.70 5.87
C LYS A 44 -15.19 -0.32 6.90
N ALA A 45 -14.62 0.13 8.00
CA ALA A 45 -14.14 -0.77 9.05
C ALA A 45 -15.27 -1.62 9.65
N PHE A 46 -16.46 -1.04 9.77
CA PHE A 46 -17.65 -1.74 10.28
C PHE A 46 -18.21 -2.72 9.24
N TYR A 47 -18.28 -2.33 7.97
CA TYR A 47 -18.67 -3.22 6.88
C TYR A 47 -17.79 -4.48 6.83
N GLU A 48 -16.48 -4.34 6.92
CA GLU A 48 -15.54 -5.47 6.94
C GLU A 48 -15.69 -6.36 8.19
N ARG A 49 -16.17 -5.79 9.29
CA ARG A 49 -16.50 -6.55 10.50
C ARG A 49 -17.80 -7.36 10.36
N GLY A 50 -18.61 -7.10 9.32
CA GLY A 50 -19.88 -7.77 9.08
C GLY A 50 -21.12 -6.92 9.36
N TRP A 51 -20.94 -5.63 9.65
CA TRP A 51 -22.05 -4.67 9.73
C TRP A 51 -22.64 -4.40 8.35
N ARG A 52 -23.87 -3.93 8.35
CA ARG A 52 -24.55 -3.53 7.11
C ARG A 52 -25.20 -2.18 7.32
N GLY A 53 -25.49 -1.48 6.21
CA GLY A 53 -26.05 -0.15 6.34
C GLY A 53 -26.69 0.37 5.07
N ILE A 54 -26.94 1.66 5.10
CA ILE A 54 -27.42 2.45 3.96
C ILE A 54 -26.34 3.49 3.67
N ASN A 55 -25.82 3.48 2.45
CA ASN A 55 -24.94 4.51 1.93
C ASN A 55 -25.73 5.40 0.97
N ILE A 56 -25.70 6.69 1.20
CA ILE A 56 -26.38 7.69 0.37
C ILE A 56 -25.32 8.59 -0.24
N GLU A 57 -25.23 8.56 -1.58
CA GLU A 57 -24.17 9.24 -2.31
C GLU A 57 -24.73 9.83 -3.62
N PRO A 58 -24.82 11.15 -3.75
CA PRO A 58 -25.33 11.78 -4.96
C PRO A 58 -24.38 11.72 -6.16
N VAL A 59 -23.05 11.64 -5.95
CA VAL A 59 -22.07 11.60 -7.04
C VAL A 59 -22.08 10.23 -7.71
N PRO A 60 -22.44 10.11 -9.00
CA PRO A 60 -22.60 8.81 -9.66
C PRO A 60 -21.31 7.97 -9.66
N GLN A 61 -20.14 8.60 -9.72
CA GLN A 61 -18.85 7.92 -9.68
C GLN A 61 -18.67 7.16 -8.36
N TYR A 62 -18.90 7.81 -7.23
CA TYR A 62 -18.75 7.20 -5.91
C TYR A 62 -19.87 6.20 -5.61
N TYR A 63 -21.10 6.50 -6.03
CA TYR A 63 -22.19 5.54 -5.95
C TYR A 63 -21.85 4.22 -6.67
N ASN A 64 -21.30 4.28 -7.89
CA ASN A 64 -20.91 3.07 -8.62
C ASN A 64 -19.79 2.29 -7.90
N LEU A 65 -18.87 2.98 -7.24
CA LEU A 65 -17.83 2.33 -6.42
C LEU A 65 -18.44 1.65 -5.18
N LEU A 66 -19.43 2.28 -4.54
CA LEU A 66 -20.18 1.69 -3.43
C LEU A 66 -20.94 0.45 -3.86
N GLU A 67 -21.61 0.46 -5.02
CA GLU A 67 -22.28 -0.72 -5.58
C GLU A 67 -21.33 -1.90 -5.80
N CYS A 68 -20.05 -1.62 -6.12
CA CYS A 68 -19.04 -2.66 -6.34
C CYS A 68 -18.41 -3.17 -5.04
N ASP A 69 -18.12 -2.28 -4.08
CA ASP A 69 -17.36 -2.61 -2.85
C ASP A 69 -18.27 -2.95 -1.66
N ARG A 70 -19.48 -2.36 -1.61
CA ARG A 70 -20.46 -2.48 -0.53
C ARG A 70 -21.72 -3.21 -1.01
N ILE A 71 -21.53 -4.35 -1.66
CA ILE A 71 -22.60 -5.11 -2.34
C ILE A 71 -23.70 -5.64 -1.40
N GLU A 72 -23.41 -5.73 -0.11
CA GLU A 72 -24.36 -6.18 0.90
C GLU A 72 -25.04 -5.02 1.64
N ASP A 73 -24.64 -3.78 1.34
CA ASP A 73 -25.30 -2.57 1.81
C ASP A 73 -26.42 -2.13 0.85
N ILE A 74 -27.26 -1.24 1.32
CA ILE A 74 -28.22 -0.52 0.49
C ILE A 74 -27.55 0.76 0.03
N ASN A 75 -27.19 0.83 -1.26
CA ASN A 75 -26.56 2.01 -1.84
C ASN A 75 -27.61 2.82 -2.59
N LEU A 76 -27.66 4.12 -2.37
CA LEU A 76 -28.67 5.00 -2.95
C LEU A 76 -28.02 6.20 -3.64
N ASN A 77 -28.20 6.32 -4.96
CA ASN A 77 -27.73 7.48 -5.72
C ASN A 77 -28.74 8.62 -5.66
N ILE A 78 -28.85 9.25 -4.52
CA ILE A 78 -29.74 10.37 -4.22
C ILE A 78 -29.05 11.34 -3.24
N GLY A 79 -29.62 12.53 -3.09
CA GLY A 79 -29.33 13.42 -1.98
C GLY A 79 -30.41 13.35 -0.90
N ILE A 80 -30.08 13.86 0.29
CA ILE A 80 -31.04 14.08 1.38
C ILE A 80 -31.29 15.58 1.56
N SER A 81 -32.53 15.97 1.70
CA SER A 81 -32.98 17.36 1.95
C SER A 81 -34.23 17.39 2.80
N ASP A 82 -34.61 18.57 3.27
CA ASP A 82 -35.89 18.80 3.96
C ASP A 82 -37.11 18.84 3.03
N GLU A 83 -36.87 18.79 1.73
CA GLU A 83 -37.89 18.71 0.69
C GLU A 83 -37.62 17.54 -0.26
N GLU A 84 -38.66 16.98 -0.86
CA GLU A 84 -38.57 16.00 -1.94
C GLU A 84 -38.55 16.68 -3.30
N GLY A 85 -37.81 16.13 -4.23
CA GLY A 85 -37.78 16.63 -5.60
C GLY A 85 -36.45 16.41 -6.29
N GLU A 86 -36.05 17.40 -7.04
CA GLU A 86 -34.78 17.45 -7.76
C GLU A 86 -34.10 18.78 -7.45
N LEU A 87 -32.84 18.72 -7.04
CA LEU A 87 -32.01 19.90 -6.78
C LEU A 87 -30.79 19.90 -7.69
N THR A 88 -30.29 21.10 -7.97
CA THR A 88 -28.97 21.24 -8.62
C THR A 88 -27.90 20.89 -7.63
N PHE A 89 -27.05 19.99 -8.03
CA PHE A 89 -25.87 19.57 -7.28
C PHE A 89 -24.61 20.13 -7.93
N TYR A 90 -23.70 20.61 -7.14
CA TYR A 90 -22.44 21.21 -7.53
C TYR A 90 -21.33 20.24 -7.15
N ASP A 91 -20.84 19.50 -8.14
CA ASP A 91 -19.79 18.54 -7.96
C ASP A 91 -18.42 19.22 -8.17
N LEU A 92 -17.66 19.36 -7.09
CA LEU A 92 -16.28 19.82 -7.11
C LEU A 92 -15.39 18.62 -7.40
N VAL A 93 -15.13 18.37 -8.67
CA VAL A 93 -14.53 17.14 -9.19
C VAL A 93 -13.26 16.75 -8.45
N ASP A 94 -13.20 15.50 -7.99
CA ASP A 94 -12.06 14.87 -7.29
C ASP A 94 -11.64 15.54 -5.96
N THR A 95 -12.51 16.37 -5.35
CA THR A 95 -12.18 17.05 -4.09
C THR A 95 -12.84 16.44 -2.86
N GLY A 96 -14.01 15.80 -3.02
CA GLY A 96 -14.89 15.39 -1.92
C GLY A 96 -15.76 16.53 -1.35
N LEU A 97 -15.62 17.76 -1.83
CA LEU A 97 -16.33 18.96 -1.32
C LEU A 97 -17.62 19.28 -2.07
N SER A 98 -18.24 18.30 -2.71
CA SER A 98 -19.43 18.47 -3.53
C SER A 98 -20.67 18.76 -2.68
N THR A 99 -21.52 19.71 -3.11
CA THR A 99 -22.57 20.28 -2.26
C THR A 99 -23.82 20.66 -3.05
N PHE A 100 -24.96 20.80 -2.36
CA PHE A 100 -26.16 21.47 -2.89
C PHE A 100 -26.14 23.00 -2.69
N ASP A 101 -25.20 23.54 -1.92
CA ASP A 101 -25.07 24.96 -1.68
C ASP A 101 -24.32 25.66 -2.82
N GLN A 102 -25.05 26.44 -3.60
CA GLN A 102 -24.47 27.18 -4.71
C GLN A 102 -23.42 28.19 -4.28
N GLU A 103 -23.69 28.95 -3.20
CA GLU A 103 -22.78 30.00 -2.73
C GLU A 103 -21.47 29.39 -2.28
N MET A 104 -21.55 28.28 -1.55
CA MET A 104 -20.40 27.50 -1.12
C MET A 104 -19.58 27.01 -2.33
N ALA A 105 -20.23 26.36 -3.29
CA ALA A 105 -19.56 25.84 -4.49
C ALA A 105 -18.89 26.95 -5.30
N GLU A 106 -19.54 28.10 -5.46
CA GLU A 106 -18.97 29.24 -6.15
C GLU A 106 -17.79 29.85 -5.41
N LYS A 107 -17.84 29.89 -4.08
CA LYS A 107 -16.74 30.35 -3.22
C LYS A 107 -15.53 29.45 -3.39
N LEU A 108 -15.67 28.13 -3.19
CA LEU A 108 -14.59 27.17 -3.31
C LEU A 108 -13.97 27.16 -4.72
N SER A 109 -14.80 27.27 -5.75
CA SER A 109 -14.32 27.39 -7.13
C SER A 109 -13.48 28.64 -7.37
N LYS A 110 -13.85 29.79 -6.77
CA LYS A 110 -13.13 31.06 -6.95
C LYS A 110 -11.85 31.15 -6.11
N GLU A 111 -11.90 30.69 -4.86
CA GLU A 111 -10.81 30.82 -3.90
C GLU A 111 -9.74 29.73 -4.09
N ASP A 112 -10.18 28.48 -4.35
CA ASP A 112 -9.29 27.31 -4.42
C ASP A 112 -9.07 26.81 -5.86
N GLY A 113 -9.80 27.38 -6.84
CA GLY A 113 -9.62 27.07 -8.26
C GLY A 113 -10.20 25.69 -8.68
N PHE A 114 -11.11 25.12 -7.89
CA PHE A 114 -11.71 23.83 -8.20
C PHE A 114 -12.65 23.90 -9.40
N SER A 115 -12.63 22.85 -10.21
CA SER A 115 -13.59 22.66 -11.30
C SER A 115 -14.94 22.23 -10.74
N VAL A 116 -16.03 22.89 -11.17
CA VAL A 116 -17.38 22.59 -10.72
C VAL A 116 -18.20 22.08 -11.88
N GLU A 117 -18.69 20.86 -11.77
CA GLU A 117 -19.73 20.29 -12.63
C GLU A 117 -21.10 20.45 -11.98
N LYS A 118 -22.13 20.69 -12.79
CA LYS A 118 -23.50 20.87 -12.30
C LYS A 118 -24.41 19.85 -12.94
N TYR A 119 -25.17 19.14 -12.11
CA TYR A 119 -26.21 18.23 -12.59
C TYR A 119 -27.36 18.16 -11.61
N THR A 120 -28.46 17.57 -12.05
CA THR A 120 -29.66 17.43 -11.25
C THR A 120 -29.62 16.13 -10.46
N VAL A 121 -29.81 16.20 -9.15
CA VAL A 121 -29.90 15.08 -8.23
C VAL A 121 -31.29 14.97 -7.64
N LYS A 122 -31.85 13.77 -7.61
CA LYS A 122 -33.06 13.47 -6.86
C LYS A 122 -32.78 13.56 -5.36
N VAL A 123 -33.64 14.32 -4.67
CA VAL A 123 -33.52 14.43 -3.19
C VAL A 123 -34.78 13.86 -2.54
N LYS A 124 -34.56 13.27 -1.38
CA LYS A 124 -35.56 12.67 -0.50
C LYS A 124 -35.39 13.19 0.92
N LYS A 125 -36.44 13.06 1.73
CA LYS A 125 -36.33 13.29 3.16
C LYS A 125 -35.70 12.08 3.83
N LEU A 126 -34.91 12.30 4.88
CA LEU A 126 -34.31 11.20 5.63
C LEU A 126 -35.36 10.27 6.21
N VAL A 127 -36.47 10.83 6.71
CA VAL A 127 -37.57 10.04 7.25
C VAL A 127 -38.14 9.03 6.25
N ASP A 128 -38.24 9.39 4.96
CA ASP A 128 -38.78 8.49 3.94
C ASP A 128 -37.84 7.34 3.63
N ILE A 129 -36.54 7.62 3.61
CA ILE A 129 -35.50 6.60 3.49
C ILE A 129 -35.55 5.64 4.68
N CYS A 130 -35.65 6.19 5.88
CA CYS A 130 -35.76 5.39 7.10
C CYS A 130 -36.99 4.48 7.05
N HIS A 131 -38.16 5.00 6.75
CA HIS A 131 -39.39 4.20 6.65
C HIS A 131 -39.32 3.08 5.61
N LYS A 132 -38.60 3.34 4.50
CA LYS A 132 -38.54 2.37 3.42
C LYS A 132 -37.54 1.26 3.65
N TYR A 133 -36.42 1.56 4.28
CA TYR A 133 -35.26 0.66 4.28
C TYR A 133 -34.83 0.20 5.69
N ILE A 134 -35.27 0.86 6.76
CA ILE A 134 -34.80 0.57 8.11
C ILE A 134 -35.81 -0.26 8.86
N HIS A 135 -35.45 -1.49 9.19
CA HIS A 135 -36.29 -2.45 9.92
C HIS A 135 -35.61 -2.97 11.21
N GLN A 136 -34.54 -2.29 11.64
CA GLN A 136 -33.75 -2.65 12.80
C GLN A 136 -33.19 -1.38 13.45
N PRO A 137 -32.70 -1.45 14.70
CA PRO A 137 -32.07 -0.30 15.35
C PRO A 137 -30.88 0.22 14.57
N ILE A 138 -30.73 1.53 14.50
CA ILE A 138 -29.59 2.20 13.90
C ILE A 138 -28.53 2.38 15.00
N ASP A 139 -27.34 1.79 14.81
CA ASP A 139 -26.24 1.94 15.74
C ASP A 139 -25.60 3.31 15.62
N PHE A 140 -25.28 3.74 14.39
CA PHE A 140 -24.86 5.12 14.17
C PHE A 140 -25.31 5.67 12.81
N LEU A 141 -25.44 6.99 12.78
CA LEU A 141 -25.68 7.81 11.59
C LEU A 141 -24.47 8.73 11.39
N LYS A 142 -23.88 8.75 10.21
CA LYS A 142 -22.91 9.76 9.77
C LYS A 142 -23.57 10.71 8.77
N VAL A 143 -23.34 12.00 8.95
CA VAL A 143 -23.81 13.06 8.03
C VAL A 143 -22.64 13.96 7.69
N ASP A 144 -22.30 13.99 6.42
CA ASP A 144 -21.22 14.79 5.90
C ASP A 144 -21.58 15.16 4.45
N VAL A 145 -22.17 16.32 4.26
CA VAL A 145 -22.81 16.75 3.03
C VAL A 145 -22.45 18.18 2.64
N GLU A 146 -21.28 18.61 3.15
CA GLU A 146 -20.59 19.82 2.73
C GLU A 146 -21.50 21.07 2.75
N GLY A 147 -22.04 21.36 3.96
CA GLY A 147 -22.87 22.53 4.21
C GLY A 147 -24.38 22.30 4.17
N TRP A 148 -24.83 21.07 3.88
CA TRP A 148 -26.26 20.73 3.80
C TRP A 148 -26.78 19.97 5.04
N GLU A 149 -25.98 19.86 6.10
CA GLU A 149 -26.24 19.03 7.30
C GLU A 149 -27.56 19.42 8.00
N GLU A 150 -27.88 20.72 8.12
CA GLU A 150 -29.13 21.17 8.73
C GLU A 150 -30.36 20.63 7.99
N LYS A 151 -30.34 20.66 6.66
CA LYS A 151 -31.42 20.16 5.82
C LYS A 151 -31.62 18.66 6.00
N VAL A 152 -30.51 17.91 6.06
CA VAL A 152 -30.53 16.48 6.36
C VAL A 152 -31.16 16.22 7.72
N ILE A 153 -30.65 16.87 8.77
CA ILE A 153 -31.08 16.65 10.15
C ILE A 153 -32.54 17.03 10.36
N TYR A 154 -33.02 18.15 9.78
CA TYR A 154 -34.41 18.58 9.93
C TYR A 154 -35.41 17.69 9.18
N SER A 155 -34.93 16.89 8.22
CA SER A 155 -35.77 15.95 7.45
C SER A 155 -35.96 14.59 8.15
N GLY A 156 -35.30 14.34 9.28
CA GLY A 156 -35.36 13.08 10.03
C GLY A 156 -36.55 13.00 11.01
N ASP A 157 -36.95 11.79 11.35
CA ASP A 157 -37.89 11.49 12.44
C ASP A 157 -37.13 10.85 13.60
N TRP A 158 -36.64 11.69 14.48
CA TRP A 158 -35.77 11.32 15.61
C TRP A 158 -36.51 10.64 16.77
N GLN A 159 -37.82 10.50 16.70
CA GLN A 159 -38.63 9.74 17.67
C GLN A 159 -38.73 8.27 17.28
N ASN A 160 -38.97 8.00 16.01
CA ASN A 160 -39.17 6.65 15.48
C ASN A 160 -37.89 6.00 14.98
N PHE A 161 -37.00 6.78 14.33
CA PHE A 161 -35.69 6.33 13.85
C PHE A 161 -34.59 7.00 14.66
N ARG A 162 -34.14 6.28 15.67
CA ARG A 162 -33.31 6.82 16.73
C ARG A 162 -31.90 6.20 16.74
N PRO A 163 -30.94 6.71 15.93
CA PRO A 163 -29.54 6.27 16.01
C PRO A 163 -29.00 6.40 17.43
N LYS A 164 -28.20 5.41 17.85
CA LYS A 164 -27.55 5.48 19.18
C LYS A 164 -26.52 6.61 19.22
N VAL A 165 -25.77 6.78 18.10
CA VAL A 165 -24.79 7.84 17.89
C VAL A 165 -25.08 8.55 16.57
N ILE A 166 -24.91 9.87 16.55
CA ILE A 166 -24.92 10.68 15.33
C ILE A 166 -23.58 11.39 15.22
N VAL A 167 -22.94 11.28 14.09
CA VAL A 167 -21.69 11.97 13.73
C VAL A 167 -22.01 12.95 12.61
N ILE A 168 -21.73 14.22 12.81
CA ILE A 168 -22.07 15.27 11.85
C ILE A 168 -20.85 16.15 11.62
N GLU A 169 -20.53 16.39 10.36
CA GLU A 169 -19.52 17.38 10.04
C GLU A 169 -19.92 18.77 10.51
N ALA A 170 -19.06 19.41 11.29
CA ALA A 170 -19.36 20.64 12.03
C ALA A 170 -18.50 21.84 11.62
N THR A 171 -17.60 21.67 10.66
CA THR A 171 -16.72 22.75 10.18
C THR A 171 -17.15 23.26 8.82
N ILE A 172 -16.78 24.50 8.50
CA ILE A 172 -16.93 25.05 7.16
C ILE A 172 -16.02 24.25 6.23
N PRO A 173 -16.49 23.82 5.05
CA PRO A 173 -15.66 23.09 4.09
C PRO A 173 -14.30 23.76 3.87
N ASN A 174 -13.26 22.94 3.86
CA ASN A 174 -11.86 23.37 3.73
C ASN A 174 -11.37 24.37 4.81
N SER A 175 -12.03 24.43 5.97
CA SER A 175 -11.69 25.36 7.06
C SER A 175 -11.80 24.68 8.43
N PRO A 176 -10.93 25.03 9.41
CA PRO A 176 -11.09 24.57 10.77
C PRO A 176 -12.21 25.31 11.56
N GLU A 177 -12.83 26.31 10.93
CA GLU A 177 -13.87 27.11 11.58
C GLU A 177 -15.18 26.31 11.68
N ARG A 178 -15.81 26.35 12.85
CA ARG A 178 -17.09 25.68 13.07
C ARG A 178 -18.21 26.40 12.34
N LYS A 179 -19.13 25.61 11.74
CA LYS A 179 -20.39 26.10 11.22
C LYS A 179 -21.27 26.65 12.36
N ASN A 180 -21.92 27.76 12.12
CA ASN A 180 -22.94 28.27 13.04
C ASN A 180 -24.31 27.66 12.68
N THR A 181 -24.69 26.56 13.33
CA THR A 181 -25.92 25.83 13.07
C THR A 181 -26.77 25.68 14.32
N ASN A 182 -28.08 25.40 14.14
CA ASN A 182 -28.99 25.08 15.23
C ASN A 182 -29.14 23.56 15.46
N ILE A 183 -28.33 22.74 14.81
CA ILE A 183 -28.42 21.27 14.90
C ILE A 183 -28.39 20.77 16.34
N SER A 184 -27.49 21.29 17.15
CA SER A 184 -27.37 20.87 18.56
C SER A 184 -28.64 21.16 19.36
N ASN A 185 -29.22 22.36 19.22
CA ASN A 185 -30.45 22.72 19.87
C ASN A 185 -31.66 21.90 19.37
N PHE A 186 -31.66 21.61 18.08
CA PHE A 186 -32.70 20.78 17.46
C PHE A 186 -32.63 19.34 17.99
N LEU A 187 -31.47 18.69 17.90
CA LEU A 187 -31.30 17.33 18.38
C LEU A 187 -31.53 17.18 19.87
N HIS A 188 -31.23 18.23 20.68
CA HIS A 188 -31.52 18.24 22.11
C HIS A 188 -33.03 18.13 22.40
N GLN A 189 -33.92 18.66 21.55
CA GLN A 189 -35.37 18.49 21.69
C GLN A 189 -35.82 17.03 21.59
N TYR A 190 -35.02 16.21 20.94
CA TYR A 190 -35.22 14.76 20.81
C TYR A 190 -34.37 13.95 21.76
N ASN A 191 -33.86 14.56 22.83
CA ASN A 191 -33.02 13.94 23.87
C ASN A 191 -31.72 13.32 23.30
N TYR A 192 -31.05 14.02 22.38
CA TYR A 192 -29.67 13.78 22.02
C TYR A 192 -28.76 14.75 22.74
N HIS A 193 -27.60 14.26 23.17
CA HIS A 193 -26.59 15.06 23.85
C HIS A 193 -25.36 15.17 22.98
N HIS A 194 -24.89 16.39 22.76
CA HIS A 194 -23.58 16.64 22.23
C HIS A 194 -22.53 16.19 23.24
N ILE A 195 -21.63 15.27 22.88
CA ILE A 195 -20.65 14.68 23.78
C ILE A 195 -19.20 14.98 23.40
N TYR A 196 -18.95 15.26 22.13
CA TYR A 196 -17.58 15.47 21.68
C TYR A 196 -17.53 16.23 20.36
N PHE A 197 -16.48 17.02 20.21
CA PHE A 197 -16.06 17.61 18.95
C PHE A 197 -14.62 17.18 18.70
N ASP A 198 -14.35 16.50 17.60
CA ASP A 198 -13.04 15.93 17.25
C ASP A 198 -12.13 16.87 16.48
N GLY A 199 -12.61 18.11 16.22
CA GLY A 199 -11.93 19.11 15.40
C GLY A 199 -12.53 19.24 13.99
N LEU A 200 -13.35 18.28 13.56
CA LEU A 200 -14.07 18.26 12.29
C LEU A 200 -15.55 17.96 12.52
N ASN A 201 -15.85 16.95 13.32
CA ASN A 201 -17.19 16.40 13.51
C ASN A 201 -17.72 16.61 14.93
N ASP A 202 -19.02 16.86 15.05
CA ASP A 202 -19.77 16.79 16.30
C ASP A 202 -20.36 15.40 16.50
N PHE A 203 -20.19 14.85 17.70
CA PHE A 203 -20.74 13.57 18.12
C PHE A 203 -21.90 13.79 19.08
N TYR A 204 -23.04 13.20 18.76
CA TYR A 204 -24.21 13.20 19.60
C TYR A 204 -24.57 11.77 19.97
N VAL A 205 -25.04 11.57 21.21
CA VAL A 205 -25.58 10.28 21.67
C VAL A 205 -27.01 10.46 22.15
N ALA A 206 -27.83 9.47 21.93
CA ALA A 206 -29.17 9.43 22.51
C ALA A 206 -29.08 9.32 24.06
N GLU A 207 -30.04 9.88 24.78
CA GLU A 207 -30.07 9.92 26.24
C GLU A 207 -29.80 8.55 26.88
N GLU A 208 -30.34 7.48 26.27
CA GLU A 208 -30.20 6.10 26.73
C GLU A 208 -28.74 5.64 26.76
N PHE A 209 -27.90 6.26 25.92
CA PHE A 209 -26.49 5.93 25.73
C PHE A 209 -25.54 7.02 26.23
N LYS A 210 -26.04 8.00 26.97
CA LYS A 210 -25.25 9.13 27.51
C LYS A 210 -24.01 8.70 28.29
N HIS A 211 -24.05 7.55 28.92
CA HIS A 211 -22.92 6.98 29.66
C HIS A 211 -21.68 6.76 28.75
N TRP A 212 -21.84 6.68 27.42
CA TRP A 212 -20.74 6.58 26.46
C TRP A 212 -19.92 7.86 26.34
N GLU A 213 -20.41 9.02 26.83
CA GLU A 213 -19.63 10.26 26.92
C GLU A 213 -18.24 10.04 27.55
N ASN A 214 -18.16 9.10 28.51
CA ASN A 214 -16.88 8.75 29.14
C ASN A 214 -15.83 8.19 28.16
N LEU A 215 -16.22 7.59 27.04
CA LEU A 215 -15.33 7.03 26.03
C LEU A 215 -14.72 8.13 25.14
N PHE A 216 -15.29 9.34 25.17
CA PHE A 216 -14.88 10.48 24.34
C PHE A 216 -14.04 11.51 25.11
N LYS A 217 -13.72 11.29 26.38
CA LYS A 217 -12.96 12.25 27.21
C LYS A 217 -11.56 12.55 26.73
N THR A 218 -11.01 11.68 25.89
CA THR A 218 -9.67 11.85 25.32
C THR A 218 -9.74 11.73 23.80
N PRO A 219 -8.94 12.51 23.06
CA PRO A 219 -8.81 12.33 21.62
C PRO A 219 -8.31 10.91 21.30
N VAL A 220 -8.42 10.52 20.03
CA VAL A 220 -7.85 9.28 19.53
C VAL A 220 -6.35 9.24 19.81
N ASN A 221 -5.86 8.11 20.34
CA ASN A 221 -4.50 7.99 20.80
C ASN A 221 -3.98 6.53 20.71
N VAL A 222 -2.76 6.31 21.18
CA VAL A 222 -2.06 5.01 21.08
C VAL A 222 -2.77 3.84 21.81
N PHE A 223 -3.65 4.12 22.75
CA PHE A 223 -4.40 3.08 23.47
C PHE A 223 -5.57 2.54 22.66
N ASP A 224 -5.96 3.20 21.59
CA ASP A 224 -6.99 2.71 20.66
C ASP A 224 -6.49 1.55 19.78
N LYS A 225 -5.18 1.35 19.75
CA LYS A 225 -4.52 0.21 19.06
C LYS A 225 -4.96 0.03 17.61
N PHE A 226 -4.94 1.09 16.84
CA PHE A 226 -5.27 1.09 15.42
C PHE A 226 -4.07 1.33 14.52
N THR A 227 -4.28 1.15 13.25
CA THR A 227 -3.41 1.59 12.14
C THR A 227 -4.29 2.15 11.06
N THR A 228 -3.79 3.08 10.26
CA THR A 228 -4.56 3.62 9.14
C THR A 228 -4.50 2.67 7.93
N TYR A 229 -5.54 2.67 7.11
CA TYR A 229 -5.57 1.90 5.87
C TYR A 229 -4.39 2.23 4.94
N PRO A 230 -4.03 3.51 4.70
CA PRO A 230 -2.85 3.84 3.92
C PRO A 230 -1.53 3.30 4.50
N GLU A 231 -1.40 3.27 5.83
CA GLU A 231 -0.22 2.67 6.47
C GLU A 231 -0.17 1.16 6.28
N GLN A 232 -1.32 0.49 6.38
CA GLN A 232 -1.43 -0.94 6.15
C GLN A 232 -1.07 -1.31 4.71
N GLU A 233 -1.63 -0.63 3.71
CA GLU A 233 -1.34 -0.86 2.29
C GLU A 233 0.12 -0.56 1.96
N LYS A 234 0.68 0.49 2.54
CA LYS A 234 2.11 0.79 2.42
C LYS A 234 2.96 -0.34 3.00
N GLN A 235 2.61 -0.84 4.19
CA GLN A 235 3.35 -1.93 4.82
C GLN A 235 3.25 -3.23 4.01
N LYS A 236 2.09 -3.52 3.46
CA LYS A 236 1.86 -4.68 2.57
C LYS A 236 2.70 -4.57 1.29
N SER A 237 2.71 -3.40 0.67
CA SER A 237 3.52 -3.12 -0.52
C SER A 237 5.02 -3.25 -0.24
N ILE A 238 5.49 -2.72 0.89
CA ILE A 238 6.88 -2.87 1.33
C ILE A 238 7.24 -4.34 1.51
N THR A 239 6.37 -5.13 2.13
CA THR A 239 6.59 -6.57 2.37
C THR A 239 6.66 -7.34 1.04
N GLN A 240 5.79 -7.04 0.09
CA GLN A 240 5.79 -7.65 -1.24
C GLN A 240 7.07 -7.30 -2.02
N LEU A 241 7.48 -6.03 -2.00
CA LEU A 241 8.71 -5.58 -2.64
C LEU A 241 9.95 -6.24 -2.00
N GLN A 242 9.98 -6.35 -0.68
CA GLN A 242 11.06 -7.01 0.04
C GLN A 242 11.17 -8.50 -0.32
N THR A 243 10.04 -9.19 -0.44
CA THR A 243 9.98 -10.59 -0.87
C THR A 243 10.51 -10.74 -2.30
N ALA A 244 10.10 -9.86 -3.21
CA ALA A 244 10.57 -9.87 -4.60
C ALA A 244 12.07 -9.59 -4.70
N ILE A 245 12.60 -8.67 -3.91
CA ILE A 245 14.04 -8.38 -3.83
C ILE A 245 14.81 -9.60 -3.33
N ASN A 246 14.35 -10.23 -2.24
CA ASN A 246 15.01 -11.40 -1.68
C ASN A 246 15.08 -12.56 -2.70
N SER A 247 13.98 -12.82 -3.41
CA SER A 247 13.95 -13.86 -4.45
C SER A 247 14.92 -13.57 -5.60
N LYS A 248 15.04 -12.30 -6.01
CA LYS A 248 16.01 -11.88 -7.04
C LYS A 248 17.47 -11.99 -6.56
N ASP A 249 17.72 -11.64 -5.31
CA ASP A 249 19.04 -11.79 -4.69
C ASP A 249 19.47 -13.27 -4.62
N GLU A 250 18.56 -14.17 -4.26
CA GLU A 250 18.79 -15.61 -4.28
C GLU A 250 19.15 -16.12 -5.69
N TYR A 251 18.38 -15.68 -6.69
CA TYR A 251 18.66 -16.05 -8.08
C TYR A 251 20.00 -15.52 -8.58
N ILE A 252 20.35 -14.27 -8.29
CA ILE A 252 21.65 -13.68 -8.62
C ILE A 252 22.80 -14.46 -7.94
N ASN A 253 22.62 -14.85 -6.69
CA ASN A 253 23.61 -15.63 -5.98
C ASN A 253 23.82 -17.04 -6.62
N CYS A 254 22.74 -17.67 -7.10
CA CYS A 254 22.82 -18.93 -7.84
C CYS A 254 23.65 -18.77 -9.12
N LEU A 255 23.36 -17.74 -9.92
CA LEU A 255 24.10 -17.45 -11.15
C LEU A 255 25.59 -17.13 -10.92
N ILE A 256 25.90 -16.44 -9.82
CA ILE A 256 27.30 -16.17 -9.43
C ILE A 256 28.03 -17.47 -9.10
N MET A 257 27.38 -18.39 -8.39
CA MET A 257 27.97 -19.71 -8.07
C MET A 257 28.23 -20.54 -9.33
N GLU A 258 27.27 -20.60 -10.25
CA GLU A 258 27.43 -21.27 -11.54
C GLU A 258 28.60 -20.70 -12.34
N LYS A 259 28.71 -19.37 -12.39
CA LYS A 259 29.84 -18.70 -13.05
C LYS A 259 31.18 -19.05 -12.43
N GLN A 260 31.26 -19.13 -11.09
CA GLN A 260 32.49 -19.51 -10.38
C GLN A 260 32.89 -20.94 -10.71
N THR A 261 31.95 -21.88 -10.68
CA THR A 261 32.17 -23.29 -11.01
C THR A 261 32.68 -23.45 -12.44
N THR A 262 32.08 -22.74 -13.38
CA THR A 262 32.47 -22.77 -14.80
C THR A 262 33.89 -22.21 -15.00
N SER A 263 34.24 -21.12 -14.27
CA SER A 263 35.59 -20.53 -14.31
C SER A 263 36.65 -21.46 -13.77
N GLU A 264 36.35 -22.21 -12.68
CA GLU A 264 37.27 -23.23 -12.14
C GLU A 264 37.49 -24.39 -13.11
N GLN A 265 36.39 -24.81 -13.78
CA GLN A 265 36.49 -25.86 -14.81
C GLN A 265 37.38 -25.41 -15.97
N MET A 266 37.23 -24.17 -16.46
CA MET A 266 38.08 -23.60 -17.50
C MET A 266 39.54 -23.56 -17.08
N SER A 267 39.84 -23.08 -15.88
CA SER A 267 41.23 -23.05 -15.39
C SER A 267 41.88 -24.45 -15.33
N ASN A 268 41.09 -25.47 -14.94
CA ASN A 268 41.56 -26.84 -14.95
C ASN A 268 41.82 -27.38 -16.35
N LEU A 269 40.99 -27.04 -17.33
CA LEU A 269 41.18 -27.41 -18.74
C LEU A 269 42.41 -26.72 -19.33
N GLU A 270 42.65 -25.44 -19.03
CA GLU A 270 43.84 -24.72 -19.43
C GLU A 270 45.17 -25.39 -18.91
N LYS A 271 45.13 -25.82 -17.63
CA LYS A 271 46.27 -26.59 -17.06
C LYS A 271 46.48 -27.92 -17.76
N MET A 272 45.40 -28.62 -18.12
CA MET A 272 45.50 -29.88 -18.88
C MET A 272 46.09 -29.67 -20.29
N ILE A 273 45.76 -28.58 -20.97
CA ILE A 273 46.32 -28.19 -22.24
C ILE A 273 47.83 -28.00 -22.08
N LYS A 274 48.21 -27.13 -21.13
CA LYS A 274 49.62 -26.83 -20.91
C LYS A 274 50.46 -28.10 -20.63
N THR A 275 49.91 -29.01 -19.83
CA THR A 275 50.61 -30.30 -19.59
C THR A 275 50.76 -31.16 -20.82
N LYS A 276 49.77 -31.10 -21.75
CA LYS A 276 49.84 -31.82 -23.03
C LYS A 276 50.80 -31.18 -24.01
N ASP A 277 50.85 -29.86 -24.04
CA ASP A 277 51.84 -29.13 -24.85
C ASP A 277 53.27 -29.45 -24.39
N GLU A 278 53.50 -29.49 -23.05
CA GLU A 278 54.79 -29.93 -22.49
C GLU A 278 55.11 -31.38 -22.89
N TYR A 279 54.09 -32.25 -22.89
CA TYR A 279 54.29 -33.64 -23.35
C TYR A 279 54.59 -33.74 -24.82
N ILE A 280 53.98 -32.94 -25.69
CA ILE A 280 54.30 -32.88 -27.12
C ILE A 280 55.73 -32.41 -27.36
N ASN A 281 56.11 -31.30 -26.69
CA ASN A 281 57.46 -30.77 -26.80
C ASN A 281 58.53 -31.86 -26.45
N ASN A 282 58.27 -32.61 -25.39
CA ASN A 282 59.12 -33.73 -25.00
C ASN A 282 59.16 -34.84 -26.04
N LEU A 283 58.00 -35.13 -26.71
CA LEU A 283 57.95 -36.10 -27.79
C LEU A 283 58.71 -35.61 -29.04
N GLU A 284 58.61 -34.32 -29.35
CA GLU A 284 59.37 -33.69 -30.46
C GLU A 284 60.87 -33.71 -30.19
N GLU A 285 61.33 -33.45 -28.97
CA GLU A 285 62.74 -33.60 -28.60
C GLU A 285 63.21 -35.04 -28.69
N MET A 286 62.40 -36.02 -28.29
CA MET A 286 62.72 -37.44 -28.41
C MET A 286 62.81 -37.89 -29.86
N ILE A 287 62.00 -37.32 -30.77
CA ILE A 287 62.09 -37.58 -32.17
C ILE A 287 63.38 -37.02 -32.77
N LYS A 288 63.75 -35.77 -32.45
CA LYS A 288 65.01 -35.16 -32.84
C LYS A 288 66.23 -35.99 -32.40
N SER A 289 66.16 -36.61 -31.24
CA SER A 289 67.21 -37.47 -30.71
C SER A 289 67.25 -38.86 -31.39
N LYS A 290 66.16 -39.25 -32.05
CA LYS A 290 66.01 -40.55 -32.72
C LYS A 290 65.81 -40.42 -34.24
N GLU A 291 66.26 -39.32 -34.85
CA GLU A 291 66.07 -39.06 -36.31
C GLU A 291 66.68 -40.14 -37.22
N GLU A 292 67.45 -41.08 -36.66
CA GLU A 292 68.04 -42.20 -37.44
C GLU A 292 67.18 -43.46 -37.51
N ASP A 293 66.14 -43.61 -36.61
CA ASP A 293 65.32 -44.83 -36.61
C ASP A 293 63.82 -44.59 -36.39
N ASN A 294 63.05 -44.65 -37.40
CA ASN A 294 61.63 -45.05 -37.45
C ASN A 294 60.55 -44.04 -37.85
N GLN A 295 59.99 -44.29 -39.01
CA GLN A 295 58.78 -43.72 -39.61
C GLN A 295 57.54 -43.83 -38.65
N ASN A 296 57.54 -44.84 -37.80
CA ASN A 296 56.46 -45.09 -36.81
C ASN A 296 56.33 -44.01 -35.73
N LEU A 297 57.40 -43.36 -35.32
CA LEU A 297 57.41 -42.28 -34.34
C LEU A 297 56.82 -40.98 -34.93
N LYS A 298 56.99 -40.76 -36.23
CA LYS A 298 56.37 -39.63 -36.93
C LYS A 298 54.84 -39.77 -36.98
N ASP A 299 54.36 -41.00 -37.21
CA ASP A 299 52.92 -41.28 -37.23
C ASP A 299 52.29 -41.11 -35.85
N ASP A 300 52.98 -41.44 -34.79
CA ASP A 300 52.49 -41.25 -33.40
C ASP A 300 52.49 -39.77 -33.01
N LEU A 301 53.46 -38.98 -33.44
CA LEU A 301 53.44 -37.52 -33.29
C LEU A 301 52.24 -36.89 -34.01
N ILE A 302 51.97 -37.37 -35.21
CA ILE A 302 50.84 -36.89 -35.99
C ILE A 302 49.53 -37.18 -35.28
N LYS A 303 49.39 -38.37 -34.69
CA LYS A 303 48.22 -38.74 -33.87
C LYS A 303 48.08 -37.88 -32.63
N CYS A 304 49.16 -37.61 -31.91
CA CYS A 304 49.16 -36.72 -30.72
C CYS A 304 48.75 -35.28 -31.08
N LYS A 305 49.27 -34.75 -32.18
CA LYS A 305 48.88 -33.43 -32.71
C LYS A 305 47.39 -33.35 -33.13
N GLN A 306 46.88 -34.46 -33.72
CA GLN A 306 45.45 -34.53 -34.07
C GLN A 306 44.56 -34.47 -32.82
N LEU A 307 44.89 -35.22 -31.80
CA LEU A 307 44.15 -35.24 -30.54
C LEU A 307 44.12 -33.87 -29.84
N ILE A 308 45.24 -33.16 -29.86
CA ILE A 308 45.34 -31.82 -29.29
C ILE A 308 44.52 -30.81 -30.08
N ASN A 309 44.61 -30.85 -31.42
CA ASN A 309 43.79 -29.98 -32.28
C ASN A 309 42.28 -30.22 -32.09
N GLU A 310 41.91 -31.50 -31.88
CA GLU A 310 40.51 -31.80 -31.53
C GLU A 310 40.13 -31.23 -30.15
N GLN A 311 41.01 -31.39 -29.17
CA GLN A 311 40.77 -30.82 -27.84
C GLN A 311 40.77 -29.30 -27.84
N GLU A 312 41.67 -28.68 -28.59
CA GLU A 312 41.65 -27.21 -28.79
C GLU A 312 40.36 -26.72 -29.46
N LYS A 313 39.83 -27.49 -30.43
CA LYS A 313 38.52 -27.19 -31.02
C LYS A 313 37.40 -27.34 -30.00
N ILE A 314 37.46 -28.34 -29.17
CA ILE A 314 36.47 -28.56 -28.08
C ILE A 314 36.56 -27.40 -27.12
N ILE A 315 37.75 -27.00 -26.67
CA ILE A 315 37.98 -25.91 -25.74
C ILE A 315 37.54 -24.56 -26.32
N LYS A 316 37.89 -24.28 -27.59
CA LYS A 316 37.40 -23.07 -28.28
C LYS A 316 35.89 -23.04 -28.39
N ARG A 317 35.24 -24.18 -28.63
CA ARG A 317 33.75 -24.26 -28.59
C ARG A 317 33.20 -23.96 -27.19
N GLN A 318 33.76 -24.55 -26.16
CA GLN A 318 33.34 -24.31 -24.80
C GLN A 318 33.57 -22.85 -24.39
N TYR A 319 34.69 -22.25 -24.81
CA TYR A 319 34.95 -20.83 -24.58
C TYR A 319 33.92 -19.92 -25.30
N THR A 320 33.57 -20.26 -26.53
CA THR A 320 32.56 -19.48 -27.29
C THR A 320 31.17 -19.58 -26.66
N ILE A 321 30.79 -20.77 -26.17
CA ILE A 321 29.54 -20.99 -25.45
C ILE A 321 29.52 -20.15 -24.15
N HIS A 322 30.61 -20.22 -23.40
CA HIS A 322 30.71 -19.47 -22.13
C HIS A 322 30.68 -17.94 -22.32
N GLU A 323 31.31 -17.41 -23.38
CA GLU A 323 31.23 -15.98 -23.69
C GLU A 323 29.81 -15.56 -24.15
N ALA A 324 29.09 -16.45 -24.84
CA ALA A 324 27.70 -16.21 -25.20
C ALA A 324 26.79 -16.19 -23.94
N GLU A 325 26.93 -17.20 -23.09
CA GLU A 325 26.19 -17.28 -21.81
C GLU A 325 26.48 -16.08 -20.90
N LYS A 326 27.73 -15.64 -20.84
CA LYS A 326 28.13 -14.44 -20.10
C LYS A 326 27.52 -13.16 -20.66
N LYS A 327 27.40 -13.07 -21.99
CA LYS A 327 26.73 -11.94 -22.63
C LYS A 327 25.23 -11.91 -22.35
N ASP A 328 24.59 -13.08 -22.44
CA ASP A 328 23.17 -13.23 -22.14
C ASP A 328 22.88 -12.94 -20.65
N LEU A 329 23.76 -13.43 -19.76
CA LEU A 329 23.67 -13.16 -18.34
C LEU A 329 23.83 -11.66 -18.02
N ASN A 330 24.79 -10.99 -18.64
CA ASN A 330 24.97 -9.55 -18.47
C ASN A 330 23.76 -8.75 -18.99
N HIS A 331 23.19 -9.16 -20.11
CA HIS A 331 21.97 -8.54 -20.64
C HIS A 331 20.79 -8.75 -19.69
N TYR A 332 20.66 -9.96 -19.13
CA TYR A 332 19.61 -10.27 -18.14
C TYR A 332 19.80 -9.47 -16.84
N ILE A 333 21.04 -9.33 -16.37
CA ILE A 333 21.36 -8.50 -15.20
C ILE A 333 20.98 -7.03 -15.45
N GLN A 334 21.29 -6.49 -16.63
CA GLN A 334 20.91 -5.12 -17.00
C GLN A 334 19.39 -4.96 -17.05
N HIS A 335 18.68 -5.96 -17.56
CA HIS A 335 17.23 -5.97 -17.61
C HIS A 335 16.63 -5.96 -16.19
N LEU A 336 17.16 -6.80 -15.29
CA LEU A 336 16.73 -6.82 -13.88
C LEU A 336 17.03 -5.50 -13.16
N GLN A 337 18.17 -4.88 -13.44
CA GLN A 337 18.52 -3.56 -12.90
C GLN A 337 17.58 -2.46 -13.40
N SER A 338 17.16 -2.52 -14.66
CA SER A 338 16.17 -1.60 -15.22
C SER A 338 14.81 -1.75 -14.54
N ILE A 339 14.35 -2.97 -14.33
CA ILE A 339 13.09 -3.25 -13.62
C ILE A 339 13.17 -2.74 -12.17
N LEU A 340 14.28 -2.98 -11.51
CA LEU A 340 14.51 -2.51 -10.14
C LEU A 340 14.47 -0.97 -10.07
N SER A 341 15.08 -0.29 -11.04
CA SER A 341 15.06 1.17 -11.13
C SER A 341 13.64 1.71 -11.35
N GLN A 342 12.86 1.07 -12.23
CA GLN A 342 11.45 1.45 -12.45
C GLN A 342 10.60 1.27 -11.20
N GLN A 343 10.81 0.16 -10.49
CA GLN A 343 10.09 -0.09 -9.22
C GLN A 343 10.47 0.94 -8.15
N GLN A 344 11.76 1.31 -8.08
CA GLN A 344 12.22 2.35 -7.17
C GLN A 344 11.68 3.74 -7.53
N GLU A 345 11.55 4.04 -8.83
CA GLU A 345 10.97 5.29 -9.31
C GLU A 345 9.46 5.35 -9.05
N THR A 346 8.76 4.23 -9.22
CA THR A 346 7.35 4.10 -8.89
C THR A 346 7.12 4.30 -7.40
N LEU A 347 7.98 3.72 -6.57
CA LEU A 347 7.93 3.89 -5.12
C LEU A 347 8.22 5.36 -4.72
N LYS A 348 9.14 6.03 -5.41
CA LYS A 348 9.39 7.48 -5.21
C LYS A 348 8.18 8.33 -5.59
N LYS A 349 7.52 8.04 -6.72
CA LYS A 349 6.30 8.76 -7.15
C LYS A 349 5.17 8.57 -6.16
N TYR A 350 4.93 7.33 -5.73
CA TYR A 350 3.93 7.01 -4.72
C TYR A 350 4.18 7.75 -3.39
N ASN A 351 5.45 7.81 -2.98
CA ASN A 351 5.85 8.57 -1.78
C ASN A 351 5.71 10.09 -1.97
N GLN A 352 5.89 10.60 -3.19
CA GLN A 352 5.77 12.01 -3.53
C GLN A 352 4.28 12.46 -3.53
N GLU A 353 3.41 11.69 -4.17
CA GLU A 353 1.96 11.96 -4.20
C GLU A 353 1.36 11.96 -2.78
N HIS A 354 1.82 11.04 -1.92
CA HIS A 354 1.42 10.99 -0.52
C HIS A 354 1.96 12.15 0.33
N THR A 355 3.08 12.74 -0.09
CA THR A 355 3.72 13.85 0.64
C THR A 355 2.97 15.16 0.40
N ASP A 356 2.43 15.35 -0.79
CA ASP A 356 1.70 16.57 -1.15
C ASP A 356 0.32 16.67 -0.45
N ILE A 357 -0.29 15.52 -0.14
CA ILE A 357 -1.55 15.45 0.62
C ILE A 357 -1.34 15.73 2.13
N LYS A 358 -0.13 15.56 2.64
CA LYS A 358 0.18 15.65 4.07
C LYS A 358 0.92 16.92 4.50
N LYS A 359 1.02 17.94 3.64
CA LYS A 359 1.86 19.12 3.91
C LYS A 359 1.48 19.92 5.16
N ASP A 360 0.25 19.82 5.66
CA ASP A 360 -0.20 20.63 6.81
C ASP A 360 -0.20 19.91 8.17
N GLN A 361 0.00 18.58 8.23
CA GLN A 361 0.07 17.86 9.51
C GLN A 361 1.47 17.31 9.85
N SER A 362 2.49 17.73 9.13
CA SER A 362 3.65 16.85 8.92
C SER A 362 5.01 17.29 9.43
N LEU A 363 5.15 18.35 10.17
CA LEU A 363 6.52 18.69 10.64
C LEU A 363 7.06 17.62 11.62
N GLU A 364 6.19 17.10 12.45
CA GLU A 364 6.54 16.07 13.45
C GLU A 364 6.63 14.67 12.83
N ILE A 365 5.70 14.34 11.90
CA ILE A 365 5.70 13.09 11.14
C ILE A 365 6.86 13.05 10.13
N SER A 366 7.25 14.21 9.55
CA SER A 366 8.40 14.33 8.66
C SER A 366 9.71 13.93 9.35
N ASN A 367 9.89 14.36 10.60
CA ASN A 367 11.10 14.04 11.37
C ASN A 367 11.17 12.55 11.73
N LEU A 368 10.05 11.95 12.10
CA LEU A 368 9.97 10.51 12.36
C LEU A 368 10.15 9.69 11.08
N ARG A 369 9.61 10.15 9.96
CA ARG A 369 9.79 9.50 8.64
C ARG A 369 11.24 9.53 8.17
N LYS A 370 11.91 10.67 8.36
CA LYS A 370 13.32 10.81 8.03
C LYS A 370 14.17 9.82 8.83
N LEU A 371 13.88 9.71 10.13
CA LEU A 371 14.59 8.77 11.01
C LEU A 371 14.35 7.30 10.63
N ILE A 372 13.13 6.94 10.24
CA ILE A 372 12.77 5.59 9.78
C ILE A 372 13.43 5.28 8.43
N ASN A 373 13.43 6.23 7.49
CA ASN A 373 14.06 6.03 6.19
C ASN A 373 15.58 5.93 6.30
N ASP A 374 16.20 6.74 7.16
CA ASP A 374 17.62 6.69 7.42
C ASP A 374 18.00 5.35 8.07
N LYS A 375 17.20 4.86 9.03
CA LYS A 375 17.40 3.56 9.67
C LYS A 375 17.14 2.38 8.72
N ASN A 376 16.16 2.47 7.85
CA ASN A 376 15.88 1.44 6.86
C ASN A 376 16.94 1.43 5.74
N ALA A 377 17.39 2.60 5.28
CA ALA A 377 18.48 2.74 4.33
C ALA A 377 19.82 2.24 4.95
N GLU A 378 20.04 2.52 6.24
CA GLU A 378 21.18 2.02 7.00
C GLU A 378 21.11 0.48 7.11
N ILE A 379 19.94 -0.05 7.45
CA ILE A 379 19.69 -1.51 7.52
C ILE A 379 19.80 -2.17 6.13
N GLU A 380 19.27 -1.55 5.08
CA GLU A 380 19.34 -2.06 3.71
C GLU A 380 20.75 -1.91 3.11
N GLY A 381 21.43 -0.80 3.39
CA GLY A 381 22.83 -0.62 3.06
C GLY A 381 23.72 -1.65 3.75
N MET A 382 23.45 -1.94 5.01
CA MET A 382 24.15 -2.97 5.77
C MET A 382 23.83 -4.38 5.28
N LYS A 383 22.56 -4.68 4.91
CA LYS A 383 22.13 -6.01 4.42
C LYS A 383 22.51 -6.25 2.96
N SER A 384 22.51 -5.22 2.10
CA SER A 384 22.83 -5.31 0.68
C SER A 384 24.34 -5.31 0.44
N SER A 385 25.13 -4.76 1.35
CA SER A 385 26.58 -4.71 1.18
C SER A 385 27.15 -6.13 1.11
N LYS A 386 27.80 -6.42 -0.03
CA LYS A 386 28.55 -7.66 -0.23
C LYS A 386 29.51 -7.96 0.94
N PHE A 387 29.98 -6.90 1.58
CA PHE A 387 30.93 -6.93 2.69
C PHE A 387 30.30 -7.51 3.97
N TRP A 388 29.05 -7.17 4.30
CA TRP A 388 28.40 -7.66 5.51
C TRP A 388 27.99 -9.13 5.41
N LYS A 389 27.53 -9.55 4.22
CA LYS A 389 27.20 -10.96 3.93
C LYS A 389 28.47 -11.84 3.91
N LEU A 390 29.58 -11.30 3.37
CA LEU A 390 30.91 -11.93 3.44
C LEU A 390 31.47 -12.00 4.87
N ARG A 391 31.31 -10.93 5.64
CA ARG A 391 31.78 -10.87 7.04
C ARG A 391 31.04 -11.88 7.92
N LYS A 392 29.72 -12.06 7.78
CA LYS A 392 28.94 -13.09 8.49
C LYS A 392 29.36 -14.52 8.09
N LYS A 393 29.66 -14.76 6.80
CA LYS A 393 30.21 -16.04 6.35
C LYS A 393 31.62 -16.24 6.80
N TRP A 394 32.45 -15.19 6.75
CA TRP A 394 33.81 -15.23 7.23
C TRP A 394 33.92 -15.53 8.74
N PHE A 395 33.05 -14.91 9.56
CA PHE A 395 32.97 -15.20 10.99
C PHE A 395 32.48 -16.62 11.29
N LYS A 396 31.54 -17.17 10.49
CA LYS A 396 31.12 -18.58 10.59
C LYS A 396 32.25 -19.54 10.23
N ILE A 397 32.99 -19.23 9.16
CA ILE A 397 34.15 -20.04 8.72
C ILE A 397 35.28 -19.93 9.73
N LYS A 398 35.54 -18.72 10.23
CA LYS A 398 36.59 -18.52 11.27
C LYS A 398 36.27 -19.22 12.59
N LYS A 399 34.96 -19.33 12.94
CA LYS A 399 34.53 -20.08 14.12
C LYS A 399 34.73 -21.60 13.94
N LEU A 400 34.44 -22.13 12.74
CA LEU A 400 34.66 -23.53 12.38
C LEU A 400 36.18 -23.87 12.34
N ILE A 401 36.99 -22.97 11.81
CA ILE A 401 38.46 -23.18 11.75
C ILE A 401 39.12 -23.13 13.15
N ASN A 402 38.52 -22.37 14.08
CA ASN A 402 39.07 -22.30 15.46
C ASN A 402 38.53 -23.40 16.38
N GLU A 403 37.44 -24.10 15.99
CA GLU A 403 36.92 -25.27 16.73
C GLU A 403 37.65 -26.57 16.34
N ASP A 404 38.32 -26.62 15.16
CA ASP A 404 39.18 -27.75 14.75
C ASP A 404 40.64 -27.61 15.20
N ALA A 405 40.97 -26.55 15.95
CA ALA A 405 42.32 -26.28 16.44
C ALA A 405 42.48 -26.41 17.99
N GLN A 406 41.48 -27.02 18.62
CA GLN A 406 41.58 -27.56 20.00
C GLN A 406 41.27 -29.04 19.97
#